data_2a5314c7cb712b2007d0bd67991a7a54
#
_entry.id   2a5314c7cb712b2007d0bd67991a7a54
#
_cell.length_a   1.000
_cell.length_b   1.000
_cell.length_c   1.000
_cell.angle_alpha   90.00
_cell.angle_beta   90.00
_cell.angle_gamma   90.00
#
_symmetry.space_group_name_H-M   'P 1'
#
loop_
_entity.id
_entity.type
_entity.pdbx_description
1 polymer ?
#
loop_
_entity_poly.entity_id
_entity_poly.type
_entity_poly.pdbx_seq_one_letter_code
_entity_poly.pdbx_strand_id
1 'polypeptide(L)'
;MLIRKAFKFELMPNGEQIRKMKQFCGCSRFVFNKALAYQNEQYEADKSFKFSYTKIANFLPQWKLELVWLKDCHSQVLQQSLKDLESSFKNFFAKRADFPKFKKKGEKESFRFPQGCKLEQHNSRIWLPKIGWIRYRNSRNVPGSLKNVTVSQKCGKWYVSIQIELEQEIPTPKGGEIGIDMGVVRFATLSDGTYFEPVNAFKTLKGKLKKKKKQFKHKTKFSKNWQKLKTKIGKLHHKISNIRKNHLHQISSAISKNHAIVYVEDLQVANMSKSTKG
;
A
#
# COMPACT_ATOMS: atom_id res chain seq x y z
N MET A 1 -3.59 22.59 -14.12
CA MET A 1 -3.95 22.09 -12.78
C MET A 1 -2.79 21.30 -12.18
N LEU A 2 -2.43 21.56 -10.90
CA LEU A 2 -1.40 20.80 -10.21
C LEU A 2 -1.98 19.46 -9.75
N ILE A 3 -1.42 18.36 -10.23
CA ILE A 3 -1.88 17.01 -9.89
C ILE A 3 -0.78 16.20 -9.21
N ARG A 4 -1.18 15.28 -8.33
CA ARG A 4 -0.29 14.32 -7.68
C ARG A 4 -0.53 12.93 -8.22
N LYS A 5 0.54 12.31 -8.74
CA LYS A 5 0.52 10.92 -9.21
C LYS A 5 1.54 10.08 -8.46
N ALA A 6 1.27 8.77 -8.33
CA ALA A 6 2.19 7.83 -7.72
C ALA A 6 2.54 6.71 -8.71
N PHE A 7 3.82 6.47 -8.90
CA PHE A 7 4.37 5.44 -9.77
C PHE A 7 5.01 4.34 -8.92
N LYS A 8 4.59 3.11 -9.12
CA LYS A 8 5.10 1.97 -8.36
C LYS A 8 5.95 1.07 -9.23
N PHE A 9 7.19 0.80 -8.78
CA PHE A 9 8.16 -0.06 -9.45
C PHE A 9 8.69 -1.15 -8.53
N GLU A 10 9.16 -2.26 -9.08
CA GLU A 10 9.89 -3.30 -8.36
C GLU A 10 11.35 -2.85 -8.19
N LEU A 11 11.87 -2.88 -6.95
CA LEU A 11 13.27 -2.65 -6.62
C LEU A 11 14.09 -3.94 -6.78
N MET A 12 15.34 -3.79 -7.16
CA MET A 12 16.33 -4.86 -7.29
C MET A 12 17.50 -4.61 -6.32
N PRO A 13 17.28 -4.68 -4.99
CA PRO A 13 18.31 -4.41 -4.01
C PRO A 13 19.27 -5.58 -3.87
N ASN A 14 20.52 -5.29 -3.51
CA ASN A 14 21.48 -6.29 -3.05
C ASN A 14 21.22 -6.74 -1.60
N GLY A 15 22.02 -7.69 -1.10
CA GLY A 15 21.82 -8.27 0.23
C GLY A 15 21.97 -7.27 1.38
N GLU A 16 22.91 -6.32 1.28
CA GLU A 16 23.12 -5.27 2.27
C GLU A 16 21.94 -4.29 2.29
N GLN A 17 21.49 -3.85 1.12
CA GLN A 17 20.34 -2.96 0.98
C GLN A 17 19.07 -3.61 1.54
N ILE A 18 18.85 -4.91 1.29
CA ILE A 18 17.73 -5.67 1.87
C ILE A 18 17.81 -5.64 3.40
N ARG A 19 18.98 -5.79 3.98
CA ARG A 19 19.20 -5.75 5.42
C ARG A 19 18.84 -4.39 6.00
N LYS A 20 19.37 -3.30 5.41
CA LYS A 20 19.05 -1.90 5.79
C LYS A 20 17.56 -1.60 5.67
N MET A 21 16.90 -1.99 4.55
CA MET A 21 15.46 -1.77 4.37
C MET A 21 14.61 -2.52 5.40
N LYS A 22 14.98 -3.77 5.76
CA LYS A 22 14.32 -4.51 6.84
C LYS A 22 14.50 -3.83 8.20
N GLN A 23 15.69 -3.29 8.48
CA GLN A 23 15.97 -2.52 9.68
C GLN A 23 15.09 -1.26 9.72
N PHE A 24 14.98 -0.51 8.62
CA PHE A 24 14.11 0.66 8.54
C PHE A 24 12.63 0.33 8.77
N CYS A 25 12.13 -0.77 8.21
CA CYS A 25 10.79 -1.27 8.52
C CYS A 25 10.63 -1.60 10.03
N GLY A 26 11.67 -2.18 10.63
CA GLY A 26 11.71 -2.49 12.06
C GLY A 26 11.65 -1.24 12.92
N CYS A 27 12.50 -0.24 12.64
CA CYS A 27 12.54 1.04 13.34
C CYS A 27 11.21 1.79 13.22
N SER A 28 10.66 1.87 12.00
CA SER A 28 9.37 2.51 11.74
C SER A 28 8.23 1.85 12.53
N ARG A 29 8.19 0.51 12.55
CA ARG A 29 7.21 -0.25 13.32
C ARG A 29 7.36 -0.03 14.82
N PHE A 30 8.60 -0.07 15.33
CA PHE A 30 8.89 0.15 16.73
C PHE A 30 8.42 1.54 17.20
N VAL A 31 8.81 2.60 16.48
CA VAL A 31 8.43 3.97 16.82
C VAL A 31 6.90 4.14 16.79
N PHE A 32 6.22 3.58 15.79
CA PHE A 32 4.76 3.58 15.74
C PHE A 32 4.14 2.90 16.97
N ASN A 33 4.64 1.72 17.33
CA ASN A 33 4.11 0.95 18.45
C ASN A 33 4.44 1.59 19.81
N LYS A 34 5.65 2.13 20.01
CA LYS A 34 6.03 2.85 21.22
C LYS A 34 5.16 4.09 21.43
N ALA A 35 4.90 4.83 20.35
CA ALA A 35 4.02 6.00 20.39
C ALA A 35 2.55 5.63 20.66
N LEU A 36 2.06 4.53 20.10
CA LEU A 36 0.71 4.04 20.37
C LEU A 36 0.56 3.54 21.81
N ALA A 37 1.57 2.83 22.36
CA ALA A 37 1.57 2.40 23.76
C ALA A 37 1.52 3.61 24.68
N TYR A 38 2.41 4.59 24.47
CA TYR A 38 2.43 5.83 25.23
C TYR A 38 1.07 6.56 25.20
N GLN A 39 0.44 6.67 24.02
CA GLN A 39 -0.88 7.29 23.89
C GLN A 39 -1.95 6.53 24.70
N ASN A 40 -1.92 5.20 24.67
CA ASN A 40 -2.89 4.39 25.42
C ASN A 40 -2.70 4.55 26.92
N GLU A 41 -1.47 4.51 27.43
CA GLU A 41 -1.15 4.72 28.85
C GLU A 41 -1.60 6.10 29.35
N GLN A 42 -1.30 7.15 28.56
CA GLN A 42 -1.74 8.51 28.93
C GLN A 42 -3.27 8.65 28.90
N TYR A 43 -3.94 8.03 27.93
CA TYR A 43 -5.40 8.06 27.83
C TYR A 43 -6.08 7.24 28.96
N GLU A 44 -5.44 6.18 29.45
CA GLU A 44 -5.92 5.44 30.63
C GLU A 44 -5.85 6.29 31.90
N ALA A 45 -4.78 7.06 32.04
CA ALA A 45 -4.59 7.96 33.18
C ALA A 45 -5.48 9.22 33.09
N ASP A 46 -5.63 9.79 31.91
CA ASP A 46 -6.45 10.97 31.63
C ASP A 46 -7.25 10.79 30.34
N LYS A 47 -8.56 10.59 30.45
CA LYS A 47 -9.47 10.38 29.31
C LYS A 47 -9.60 11.61 28.39
N SER A 48 -9.15 12.79 28.83
CA SER A 48 -9.10 13.99 28.00
C SER A 48 -7.84 14.06 27.12
N PHE A 49 -6.84 13.19 27.34
CA PHE A 49 -5.56 13.21 26.65
C PHE A 49 -5.72 12.91 25.16
N LYS A 50 -5.34 13.88 24.33
CA LYS A 50 -5.42 13.78 22.86
C LYS A 50 -4.05 13.51 22.26
N PHE A 51 -4.00 12.69 21.22
CA PHE A 51 -2.80 12.43 20.45
C PHE A 51 -2.25 13.73 19.83
N SER A 52 -0.96 13.99 20.03
CA SER A 52 -0.24 15.10 19.41
C SER A 52 1.06 14.59 18.79
N TYR A 53 1.17 14.73 17.46
CA TYR A 53 2.39 14.43 16.74
C TYR A 53 3.61 15.20 17.32
N THR A 54 3.46 16.50 17.54
CA THR A 54 4.55 17.37 18.00
C THR A 54 5.09 16.92 19.37
N LYS A 55 4.19 16.66 20.33
CA LYS A 55 4.59 16.18 21.67
C LYS A 55 5.40 14.88 21.59
N ILE A 56 4.93 13.90 20.80
CA ILE A 56 5.60 12.60 20.70
C ILE A 56 6.87 12.68 19.85
N ALA A 57 6.91 13.54 18.83
CA ALA A 57 8.10 13.72 18.00
C ALA A 57 9.28 14.28 18.81
N ASN A 58 9.03 15.07 19.84
CA ASN A 58 10.05 15.60 20.76
C ASN A 58 10.71 14.50 21.62
N PHE A 59 10.11 13.31 21.75
CA PHE A 59 10.76 12.17 22.40
C PHE A 59 11.76 11.43 21.50
N LEU A 60 11.74 11.64 20.17
CA LEU A 60 12.61 10.91 19.25
C LEU A 60 14.11 11.10 19.53
N PRO A 61 14.62 12.30 19.88
CA PRO A 61 16.02 12.47 20.28
C PRO A 61 16.38 11.60 21.49
N GLN A 62 15.58 11.62 22.54
CA GLN A 62 15.78 10.83 23.75
C GLN A 62 15.70 9.33 23.42
N TRP A 63 14.71 8.86 22.68
CA TRP A 63 14.62 7.45 22.27
C TRP A 63 15.82 6.98 21.48
N LYS A 64 16.47 7.87 20.72
CA LYS A 64 17.72 7.54 20.01
C LYS A 64 18.94 7.49 20.91
N LEU A 65 18.93 8.20 22.04
CA LEU A 65 19.98 8.08 23.05
C LEU A 65 19.86 6.75 23.80
N GLU A 66 18.66 6.40 24.22
CA GLU A 66 18.35 5.15 24.93
C GLU A 66 18.52 3.92 24.02
N LEU A 67 18.12 4.02 22.74
CA LEU A 67 18.08 2.93 21.77
C LEU A 67 18.98 3.26 20.58
N VAL A 68 20.26 3.04 20.74
CA VAL A 68 21.32 3.43 19.77
C VAL A 68 21.03 2.94 18.35
N TRP A 69 20.44 1.75 18.19
CA TRP A 69 20.09 1.18 16.90
C TRP A 69 19.04 2.02 16.10
N LEU A 70 18.28 2.93 16.75
CA LEU A 70 17.42 3.88 16.06
C LEU A 70 18.21 4.94 15.27
N LYS A 71 19.48 5.19 15.64
CA LYS A 71 20.37 6.12 14.92
C LYS A 71 20.70 5.62 13.49
N ASP A 72 20.65 4.30 13.27
CA ASP A 72 20.90 3.71 11.96
C ASP A 72 19.79 4.05 10.96
N CYS A 73 18.58 4.26 11.44
CA CYS A 73 17.47 4.69 10.59
C CYS A 73 17.51 6.20 10.32
N HIS A 74 17.04 6.60 9.12
CA HIS A 74 16.91 8.01 8.79
C HIS A 74 15.84 8.69 9.65
N SER A 75 16.13 9.85 10.24
CA SER A 75 15.25 10.53 11.18
C SER A 75 13.86 10.83 10.63
N GLN A 76 13.79 11.28 9.38
CA GLN A 76 12.51 11.57 8.72
C GLN A 76 11.61 10.33 8.55
N VAL A 77 12.19 9.13 8.44
CA VAL A 77 11.41 7.88 8.40
C VAL A 77 10.73 7.62 9.74
N LEU A 78 11.41 7.91 10.86
CA LEU A 78 10.85 7.79 12.20
C LEU A 78 9.74 8.83 12.43
N GLN A 79 9.97 10.09 12.06
CA GLN A 79 8.96 11.15 12.10
C GLN A 79 7.73 10.80 11.25
N GLN A 80 7.96 10.23 10.05
CA GLN A 80 6.87 9.82 9.17
C GLN A 80 6.03 8.69 9.78
N SER A 81 6.65 7.81 10.57
CA SER A 81 5.92 6.77 11.30
C SER A 81 4.95 7.35 12.35
N LEU A 82 5.34 8.44 13.01
CA LEU A 82 4.47 9.18 13.94
C LEU A 82 3.33 9.92 13.21
N LYS A 83 3.62 10.52 12.04
CA LYS A 83 2.57 11.13 11.19
C LYS A 83 1.57 10.09 10.67
N ASP A 84 2.03 8.86 10.40
CA ASP A 84 1.14 7.75 10.01
C ASP A 84 0.22 7.36 11.18
N LEU A 85 0.70 7.40 12.43
CA LEU A 85 -0.11 7.17 13.62
C LEU A 85 -1.14 8.30 13.82
N GLU A 86 -0.71 9.56 13.69
CA GLU A 86 -1.62 10.72 13.73
C GLU A 86 -2.75 10.58 12.70
N SER A 87 -2.40 10.21 11.46
CA SER A 87 -3.38 9.99 10.40
C SER A 87 -4.33 8.84 10.74
N SER A 88 -3.84 7.80 11.43
CA SER A 88 -4.67 6.67 11.88
C SER A 88 -5.69 7.12 12.92
N PHE A 89 -5.31 7.95 13.90
CA PHE A 89 -6.24 8.53 14.86
C PHE A 89 -7.24 9.48 14.19
N LYS A 90 -6.80 10.36 13.28
CA LYS A 90 -7.70 11.25 12.52
C LYS A 90 -8.76 10.44 11.75
N ASN A 91 -8.38 9.32 11.13
CA ASN A 91 -9.33 8.46 10.42
C ASN A 91 -10.29 7.72 11.37
N PHE A 92 -9.82 7.31 12.55
CA PHE A 92 -10.65 6.70 13.57
C PHE A 92 -11.73 7.68 14.08
N PHE A 93 -11.34 8.88 14.49
CA PHE A 93 -12.30 9.89 14.95
C PHE A 93 -13.26 10.37 13.85
N ALA A 94 -12.82 10.36 12.60
CA ALA A 94 -13.68 10.63 11.45
C ALA A 94 -14.56 9.42 11.04
N LYS A 95 -14.58 8.32 11.82
CA LYS A 95 -15.32 7.07 11.57
C LYS A 95 -15.00 6.40 10.22
N ARG A 96 -13.80 6.66 9.67
CA ARG A 96 -13.33 6.08 8.40
C ARG A 96 -12.49 4.81 8.59
N ALA A 97 -12.05 4.52 9.81
CA ALA A 97 -11.25 3.36 10.14
C ALA A 97 -11.43 2.96 11.62
N ASP A 98 -11.10 1.70 11.94
CA ASP A 98 -11.01 1.21 13.32
C ASP A 98 -9.91 1.92 14.12
N PHE A 99 -9.96 1.74 15.45
CA PHE A 99 -8.90 2.18 16.36
C PHE A 99 -7.51 1.65 15.92
N PRO A 100 -6.45 2.47 16.02
CA PRO A 100 -5.10 2.06 15.62
C PRO A 100 -4.64 0.80 16.37
N LYS A 101 -4.11 -0.17 15.63
CA LYS A 101 -3.60 -1.45 16.18
C LYS A 101 -2.09 -1.52 16.10
N PHE A 102 -1.47 -2.20 17.07
CA PHE A 102 -0.03 -2.47 17.04
C PHE A 102 0.40 -3.17 15.76
N LYS A 103 1.44 -2.65 15.11
CA LYS A 103 2.00 -3.23 13.89
C LYS A 103 2.81 -4.49 14.21
N LYS A 104 2.57 -5.58 13.48
CA LYS A 104 3.26 -6.87 13.65
C LYS A 104 4.36 -7.04 12.60
N LYS A 105 5.46 -7.73 12.97
CA LYS A 105 6.55 -8.09 12.04
C LYS A 105 6.01 -9.01 10.93
N GLY A 106 6.37 -8.69 9.67
CA GLY A 106 5.94 -9.47 8.51
C GLY A 106 4.55 -9.13 7.99
N GLU A 107 3.89 -8.12 8.56
CA GLU A 107 2.64 -7.54 8.07
C GLU A 107 2.90 -6.11 7.58
N LYS A 108 2.50 -5.78 6.33
CA LYS A 108 2.59 -4.44 5.72
C LYS A 108 3.94 -3.73 6.00
N GLU A 109 5.04 -4.42 5.75
CA GLU A 109 6.39 -3.86 5.94
C GLU A 109 6.61 -2.70 4.95
N SER A 110 6.75 -1.48 5.47
CA SER A 110 6.98 -0.28 4.67
C SER A 110 7.56 0.86 5.51
N PHE A 111 8.22 1.79 4.82
CA PHE A 111 8.68 3.06 5.38
C PHE A 111 8.66 4.13 4.29
N ARG A 112 8.63 5.41 4.69
CA ARG A 112 8.49 6.53 3.77
C ARG A 112 9.57 7.59 4.02
N PHE A 113 10.12 8.10 2.93
CA PHE A 113 10.92 9.31 2.90
C PHE A 113 10.06 10.46 2.38
N PRO A 114 9.82 11.52 3.17
CA PRO A 114 9.08 12.69 2.70
C PRO A 114 9.87 13.53 1.71
N GLN A 115 11.21 13.46 1.76
CA GLN A 115 12.14 14.20 0.89
C GLN A 115 13.52 13.55 0.89
N GLY A 116 14.46 14.12 0.13
CA GLY A 116 15.88 13.71 0.13
C GLY A 116 16.17 12.49 -0.75
N CYS A 117 15.19 11.93 -1.47
CA CYS A 117 15.43 10.90 -2.47
C CYS A 117 15.78 11.52 -3.82
N LYS A 118 16.60 10.82 -4.62
CA LYS A 118 16.97 11.25 -5.98
C LYS A 118 16.61 10.16 -6.98
N LEU A 119 16.00 10.53 -8.10
CA LEU A 119 15.62 9.61 -9.16
C LEU A 119 16.48 9.84 -10.39
N GLU A 120 17.08 8.78 -10.89
CA GLU A 120 17.90 8.79 -12.09
C GLU A 120 17.32 7.77 -13.08
N GLN A 121 16.45 8.27 -13.95
CA GLN A 121 15.63 7.40 -14.82
C GLN A 121 16.43 6.74 -15.93
N HIS A 122 17.41 7.45 -16.54
CA HIS A 122 18.25 6.91 -17.60
C HIS A 122 19.07 5.70 -17.12
N ASN A 123 19.54 5.71 -15.85
CA ASN A 123 20.24 4.58 -15.23
C ASN A 123 19.31 3.62 -14.47
N SER A 124 17.99 3.85 -14.51
CA SER A 124 16.98 3.04 -13.83
C SER A 124 17.31 2.81 -12.36
N ARG A 125 17.76 3.86 -11.65
CA ARG A 125 18.12 3.81 -10.23
C ARG A 125 17.51 4.94 -9.41
N ILE A 126 17.29 4.66 -8.13
CA ILE A 126 16.81 5.61 -7.14
C ILE A 126 17.76 5.65 -5.95
N TRP A 127 18.12 6.83 -5.49
CA TRP A 127 18.90 7.01 -4.28
C TRP A 127 17.99 7.21 -3.08
N LEU A 128 18.22 6.40 -2.04
CA LEU A 128 17.50 6.45 -0.78
C LEU A 128 18.48 6.81 0.35
N PRO A 129 18.19 7.82 1.18
CA PRO A 129 19.05 8.24 2.28
C PRO A 129 19.47 7.08 3.18
N LYS A 130 20.77 6.99 3.50
CA LYS A 130 21.42 5.91 4.28
C LYS A 130 21.38 4.51 3.67
N ILE A 131 20.71 4.32 2.54
CA ILE A 131 20.63 3.01 1.85
C ILE A 131 21.47 3.04 0.57
N GLY A 132 21.52 4.19 -0.11
CA GLY A 132 22.27 4.38 -1.35
C GLY A 132 21.43 4.17 -2.62
N TRP A 133 22.13 4.02 -3.74
CA TRP A 133 21.53 3.81 -5.05
C TRP A 133 21.01 2.39 -5.19
N ILE A 134 19.73 2.24 -5.55
CA ILE A 134 19.08 0.95 -5.81
C ILE A 134 18.54 0.94 -7.23
N ARG A 135 18.79 -0.12 -7.98
CA ARG A 135 18.18 -0.33 -9.29
C ARG A 135 16.70 -0.67 -9.14
N TYR A 136 15.88 -0.18 -10.06
CA TYR A 136 14.47 -0.52 -10.14
C TYR A 136 14.08 -0.91 -11.56
N ARG A 137 12.97 -1.63 -11.72
CA ARG A 137 12.44 -1.99 -13.04
C ARG A 137 11.69 -0.78 -13.62
N ASN A 138 12.39 0.00 -14.43
CA ASN A 138 11.83 1.18 -15.10
C ASN A 138 10.94 0.73 -16.27
N SER A 139 9.63 0.67 -16.04
CA SER A 139 8.64 0.25 -17.05
C SER A 139 7.91 1.43 -17.70
N ARG A 140 8.12 2.65 -17.23
CA ARG A 140 7.48 3.87 -17.74
C ARG A 140 8.19 5.12 -17.20
N ASN A 141 8.09 6.21 -17.97
CA ASN A 141 8.62 7.49 -17.53
C ASN A 141 7.86 8.05 -16.32
N VAL A 142 8.58 8.73 -15.44
CA VAL A 142 8.06 9.42 -14.24
C VAL A 142 8.23 10.93 -14.48
N PRO A 143 7.22 11.64 -14.99
CA PRO A 143 7.28 13.05 -15.25
C PRO A 143 7.15 13.87 -13.95
N GLY A 144 7.54 15.17 -14.02
CA GLY A 144 7.32 16.11 -12.92
C GLY A 144 8.32 16.01 -11.78
N SER A 145 8.01 16.69 -10.67
CA SER A 145 8.89 16.81 -9.51
C SER A 145 8.62 15.72 -8.46
N LEU A 146 9.70 15.06 -8.00
CA LEU A 146 9.62 14.05 -6.94
C LEU A 146 9.27 14.73 -5.61
N LYS A 147 8.22 14.23 -4.92
CA LYS A 147 7.78 14.72 -3.61
C LYS A 147 8.12 13.77 -2.47
N ASN A 148 7.62 12.55 -2.52
CA ASN A 148 7.97 11.56 -1.51
C ASN A 148 8.13 10.16 -2.12
N VAL A 149 8.79 9.31 -1.35
CA VAL A 149 9.08 7.93 -1.74
C VAL A 149 8.67 6.98 -0.63
N THR A 150 7.83 6.01 -0.97
CA THR A 150 7.47 4.92 -0.05
C THR A 150 8.10 3.61 -0.52
N VAL A 151 8.88 2.99 0.34
CA VAL A 151 9.44 1.65 0.12
C VAL A 151 8.58 0.63 0.85
N SER A 152 8.26 -0.48 0.19
CA SER A 152 7.42 -1.53 0.77
C SER A 152 7.86 -2.92 0.35
N GLN A 153 7.64 -3.91 1.21
CA GLN A 153 7.89 -5.32 0.89
C GLN A 153 6.57 -6.07 0.72
N LYS A 154 6.46 -6.87 -0.33
CA LYS A 154 5.32 -7.76 -0.54
C LYS A 154 5.77 -9.08 -1.17
N CYS A 155 5.43 -10.21 -0.52
CA CYS A 155 5.74 -11.56 -1.01
C CYS A 155 7.22 -11.78 -1.35
N GLY A 156 8.13 -11.23 -0.56
CA GLY A 156 9.58 -11.35 -0.75
C GLY A 156 10.19 -10.39 -1.76
N LYS A 157 9.39 -9.59 -2.46
CA LYS A 157 9.85 -8.55 -3.39
C LYS A 157 9.76 -7.17 -2.74
N TRP A 158 10.67 -6.28 -3.13
CA TRP A 158 10.68 -4.89 -2.72
C TRP A 158 10.11 -3.99 -3.81
N TYR A 159 9.38 -2.98 -3.40
CA TYR A 159 8.75 -2.01 -4.29
C TYR A 159 9.02 -0.61 -3.80
N VAL A 160 9.17 0.30 -4.74
CA VAL A 160 9.19 1.74 -4.49
C VAL A 160 7.94 2.36 -5.11
N SER A 161 7.25 3.21 -4.35
CA SER A 161 6.20 4.09 -4.84
C SER A 161 6.71 5.52 -4.79
N ILE A 162 6.85 6.12 -5.95
CA ILE A 162 7.38 7.48 -6.16
C ILE A 162 6.20 8.39 -6.36
N GLN A 163 5.96 9.30 -5.45
CA GLN A 163 4.95 10.34 -5.61
C GLN A 163 5.58 11.58 -6.24
N ILE A 164 4.92 12.08 -7.26
CA ILE A 164 5.32 13.28 -7.98
C ILE A 164 4.22 14.32 -7.98
N GLU A 165 4.59 15.56 -8.21
CA GLU A 165 3.70 16.64 -8.64
C GLU A 165 4.07 17.04 -10.07
N LEU A 166 3.03 17.25 -10.86
CA LEU A 166 3.18 17.81 -12.20
C LEU A 166 2.00 18.74 -12.52
N GLU A 167 2.27 19.73 -13.32
CA GLU A 167 1.21 20.53 -13.94
C GLU A 167 0.68 19.76 -15.15
N GLN A 168 -0.62 19.59 -15.22
CA GLN A 168 -1.30 18.96 -16.33
C GLN A 168 -2.57 19.72 -16.63
N GLU A 169 -2.81 19.99 -17.91
CA GLU A 169 -4.08 20.50 -18.38
C GLU A 169 -5.17 19.43 -18.13
N ILE A 170 -6.35 19.89 -17.74
CA ILE A 170 -7.49 19.00 -17.60
C ILE A 170 -7.93 18.65 -19.02
N PRO A 171 -7.87 17.37 -19.41
CA PRO A 171 -8.35 16.98 -20.74
C PRO A 171 -9.84 17.29 -20.84
N THR A 172 -10.21 17.90 -21.94
CA THR A 172 -11.64 18.12 -22.25
C THR A 172 -12.32 16.75 -22.36
N PRO A 173 -13.41 16.52 -21.63
CA PRO A 173 -14.19 15.28 -21.76
C PRO A 173 -14.61 15.07 -23.24
N LYS A 174 -14.43 13.86 -23.72
CA LYS A 174 -14.80 13.48 -25.09
C LYS A 174 -15.85 12.40 -25.07
N GLY A 175 -16.70 12.36 -26.10
CA GLY A 175 -17.78 11.39 -26.23
C GLY A 175 -19.07 11.81 -25.52
N GLY A 176 -20.09 10.96 -25.62
CA GLY A 176 -21.39 11.16 -25.03
C GLY A 176 -21.50 10.68 -23.59
N GLU A 177 -22.71 10.51 -23.15
CA GLU A 177 -23.07 9.96 -21.84
C GLU A 177 -23.23 8.44 -21.95
N ILE A 178 -22.93 7.71 -20.87
CA ILE A 178 -23.07 6.26 -20.81
C ILE A 178 -23.56 5.81 -19.44
N GLY A 179 -24.53 4.91 -19.40
CA GLY A 179 -24.95 4.20 -18.20
C GLY A 179 -24.19 2.89 -18.04
N ILE A 180 -23.88 2.50 -16.80
CA ILE A 180 -23.20 1.23 -16.48
C ILE A 180 -24.03 0.47 -15.47
N ASP A 181 -24.47 -0.72 -15.83
CA ASP A 181 -24.99 -1.74 -14.91
C ASP A 181 -23.88 -2.73 -14.54
N MET A 182 -23.69 -2.93 -13.23
CA MET A 182 -22.67 -3.83 -12.67
C MET A 182 -23.27 -5.15 -12.26
N GLY A 183 -22.89 -6.25 -12.93
CA GLY A 183 -23.48 -7.56 -12.73
C GLY A 183 -22.50 -8.66 -12.27
N VAL A 184 -23.04 -9.82 -11.93
CA VAL A 184 -22.29 -11.03 -11.53
C VAL A 184 -21.96 -11.90 -12.74
N VAL A 185 -22.89 -12.04 -13.68
CA VAL A 185 -22.73 -12.82 -14.92
C VAL A 185 -21.84 -12.07 -15.89
N ARG A 186 -22.20 -10.86 -16.24
CA ARG A 186 -21.35 -9.89 -16.94
C ARG A 186 -20.79 -8.92 -15.91
N PHE A 187 -19.52 -8.58 -16.01
CA PHE A 187 -18.89 -7.67 -15.06
C PHE A 187 -19.48 -6.26 -15.10
N ALA A 188 -19.72 -5.77 -16.31
CA ALA A 188 -20.39 -4.50 -16.56
C ALA A 188 -21.09 -4.58 -17.93
N THR A 189 -22.31 -4.02 -18.02
CA THR A 189 -23.03 -3.81 -19.25
C THR A 189 -23.26 -2.31 -19.42
N LEU A 190 -22.96 -1.77 -20.60
CA LEU A 190 -23.14 -0.37 -20.92
C LEU A 190 -24.50 -0.17 -21.61
N SER A 191 -25.04 1.06 -21.53
CA SER A 191 -26.33 1.42 -22.14
C SER A 191 -26.32 1.35 -23.68
N ASP A 192 -25.14 1.33 -24.32
CA ASP A 192 -24.96 1.12 -25.74
C ASP A 192 -24.96 -0.37 -26.16
N GLY A 193 -25.19 -1.28 -25.23
CA GLY A 193 -25.16 -2.73 -25.45
C GLY A 193 -23.77 -3.39 -25.32
N THR A 194 -22.71 -2.61 -25.21
CA THR A 194 -21.36 -3.12 -24.95
C THR A 194 -21.29 -3.78 -23.58
N TYR A 195 -20.59 -4.89 -23.44
CA TYR A 195 -20.42 -5.53 -22.16
C TYR A 195 -18.98 -6.00 -21.92
N PHE A 196 -18.61 -6.18 -20.66
CA PHE A 196 -17.32 -6.68 -20.21
C PHE A 196 -17.49 -7.97 -19.42
N GLU A 197 -16.72 -8.99 -19.79
CA GLU A 197 -16.74 -10.27 -19.10
C GLU A 197 -16.01 -10.23 -17.75
N PRO A 198 -16.44 -11.01 -16.75
CA PRO A 198 -15.76 -11.06 -15.47
C PRO A 198 -14.43 -11.82 -15.56
N VAL A 199 -13.36 -11.27 -15.02
CA VAL A 199 -12.09 -11.98 -14.88
C VAL A 199 -12.14 -12.97 -13.72
N ASN A 200 -12.32 -14.25 -14.01
CA ASN A 200 -12.41 -15.33 -13.02
C ASN A 200 -11.04 -15.77 -12.43
N ALA A 201 -10.15 -14.82 -12.18
CA ALA A 201 -8.77 -15.07 -11.71
C ALA A 201 -8.69 -15.92 -10.44
N PHE A 202 -9.65 -15.77 -9.52
CA PHE A 202 -9.72 -16.61 -8.33
C PHE A 202 -10.17 -18.04 -8.66
N LYS A 203 -11.21 -18.21 -9.48
CA LYS A 203 -11.74 -19.52 -9.91
C LYS A 203 -10.64 -20.33 -10.59
N THR A 204 -9.88 -19.73 -11.51
CA THR A 204 -8.76 -20.37 -12.24
C THR A 204 -7.63 -20.83 -11.31
N LEU A 205 -7.30 -20.07 -10.27
CA LEU A 205 -6.20 -20.40 -9.35
C LEU A 205 -6.65 -21.08 -8.05
N LYS A 206 -7.97 -21.29 -7.86
CA LYS A 206 -8.58 -21.87 -6.65
C LYS A 206 -8.01 -23.26 -6.31
N GLY A 207 -7.87 -24.14 -7.30
CA GLY A 207 -7.33 -25.49 -7.10
C GLY A 207 -5.88 -25.45 -6.58
N LYS A 208 -5.03 -24.66 -7.23
CA LYS A 208 -3.62 -24.46 -6.80
C LYS A 208 -3.54 -23.89 -5.39
N LEU A 209 -4.40 -22.92 -5.07
CA LEU A 209 -4.45 -22.30 -3.76
C LEU A 209 -4.94 -23.29 -2.68
N LYS A 210 -6.02 -24.07 -2.96
CA LYS A 210 -6.54 -25.11 -2.08
C LYS A 210 -5.47 -26.15 -1.74
N LYS A 211 -4.75 -26.68 -2.76
CA LYS A 211 -3.64 -27.65 -2.55
C LYS A 211 -2.55 -27.08 -1.64
N LYS A 212 -2.12 -25.84 -1.86
CA LYS A 212 -1.07 -25.21 -1.03
C LYS A 212 -1.57 -24.89 0.38
N LYS A 213 -2.82 -24.48 0.58
CA LYS A 213 -3.42 -24.27 1.91
C LYS A 213 -3.54 -25.59 2.68
N LYS A 214 -3.90 -26.71 2.01
CA LYS A 214 -3.91 -28.05 2.64
C LYS A 214 -2.50 -28.43 3.12
N GLN A 215 -1.47 -28.28 2.28
CA GLN A 215 -0.08 -28.52 2.66
C GLN A 215 0.40 -27.63 3.82
N PHE A 216 -0.09 -26.38 3.88
CA PHE A 216 0.29 -25.40 4.89
C PHE A 216 -0.19 -25.79 6.31
N LYS A 217 -1.37 -26.39 6.42
CA LYS A 217 -1.94 -26.88 7.70
C LYS A 217 -1.05 -27.93 8.38
N HIS A 218 -0.32 -28.75 7.59
CA HIS A 218 0.54 -29.83 8.08
C HIS A 218 1.99 -29.40 8.28
N LYS A 219 2.31 -28.09 8.24
CA LYS A 219 3.67 -27.62 8.47
C LYS A 219 3.85 -27.06 9.86
N THR A 220 4.92 -27.41 10.54
CA THR A 220 5.29 -26.84 11.84
C THR A 220 5.42 -25.33 11.71
N LYS A 221 4.63 -24.62 12.52
CA LYS A 221 4.55 -23.15 12.53
C LYS A 221 5.94 -22.55 12.74
N PHE A 222 6.26 -21.52 11.94
CA PHE A 222 7.53 -20.81 11.91
C PHE A 222 8.75 -21.58 11.34
N SER A 223 8.64 -22.87 11.00
CA SER A 223 9.70 -23.60 10.33
C SER A 223 10.07 -22.97 8.97
N LYS A 224 11.29 -23.24 8.47
CA LYS A 224 11.71 -22.78 7.14
C LYS A 224 10.74 -23.20 6.03
N ASN A 225 10.21 -24.42 6.11
CA ASN A 225 9.25 -24.95 5.13
C ASN A 225 7.88 -24.25 5.23
N TRP A 226 7.41 -23.97 6.44
CA TRP A 226 6.20 -23.17 6.66
C TRP A 226 6.35 -21.77 6.07
N GLN A 227 7.47 -21.09 6.30
CA GLN A 227 7.74 -19.75 5.76
C GLN A 227 7.82 -19.75 4.23
N LYS A 228 8.50 -20.75 3.62
CA LYS A 228 8.52 -20.92 2.16
C LYS A 228 7.13 -21.10 1.58
N LEU A 229 6.27 -21.91 2.22
CA LEU A 229 4.93 -22.18 1.74
C LEU A 229 4.00 -20.98 1.96
N LYS A 230 4.11 -20.26 3.09
CA LYS A 230 3.44 -18.97 3.33
C LYS A 230 3.74 -17.97 2.20
N THR A 231 5.01 -17.87 1.81
CA THR A 231 5.42 -16.98 0.70
C THR A 231 4.83 -17.43 -0.64
N LYS A 232 4.79 -18.74 -0.93
CA LYS A 232 4.18 -19.29 -2.17
C LYS A 232 2.68 -18.98 -2.22
N ILE A 233 1.95 -19.14 -1.12
CA ILE A 233 0.52 -18.78 -1.00
C ILE A 233 0.32 -17.28 -1.22
N GLY A 234 1.16 -16.44 -0.57
CA GLY A 234 1.14 -15.00 -0.74
C GLY A 234 1.35 -14.56 -2.20
N LYS A 235 2.30 -15.20 -2.92
CA LYS A 235 2.54 -14.96 -4.35
C LYS A 235 1.32 -15.29 -5.20
N LEU A 236 0.58 -16.36 -4.91
CA LEU A 236 -0.66 -16.70 -5.63
C LEU A 236 -1.76 -15.65 -5.39
N HIS A 237 -1.98 -15.24 -4.14
CA HIS A 237 -2.92 -14.17 -3.84
C HIS A 237 -2.53 -12.85 -4.52
N HIS A 238 -1.22 -12.54 -4.56
CA HIS A 238 -0.73 -11.35 -5.26
C HIS A 238 -0.97 -11.42 -6.76
N LYS A 239 -0.76 -12.59 -7.40
CA LYS A 239 -1.07 -12.82 -8.81
C LYS A 239 -2.56 -12.58 -9.10
N ILE A 240 -3.46 -13.16 -8.28
CA ILE A 240 -4.91 -12.95 -8.40
C ILE A 240 -5.25 -11.46 -8.31
N SER A 241 -4.69 -10.77 -7.31
CA SER A 241 -4.91 -9.33 -7.12
C SER A 241 -4.43 -8.49 -8.30
N ASN A 242 -3.29 -8.85 -8.90
CA ASN A 242 -2.74 -8.12 -10.05
C ASN A 242 -3.60 -8.34 -11.31
N ILE A 243 -4.07 -9.57 -11.56
CA ILE A 243 -4.95 -9.86 -12.69
C ILE A 243 -6.25 -9.05 -12.57
N ARG A 244 -6.88 -9.05 -11.39
CA ARG A 244 -8.08 -8.26 -11.12
C ARG A 244 -7.85 -6.77 -11.33
N LYS A 245 -6.76 -6.23 -10.77
CA LYS A 245 -6.45 -4.81 -10.94
C LYS A 245 -6.21 -4.43 -12.39
N ASN A 246 -5.48 -5.25 -13.13
CA ASN A 246 -5.23 -5.00 -14.54
C ASN A 246 -6.54 -4.96 -15.33
N HIS A 247 -7.42 -5.93 -15.12
CA HIS A 247 -8.73 -5.99 -15.74
C HIS A 247 -9.57 -4.73 -15.45
N LEU A 248 -9.67 -4.34 -14.15
CA LEU A 248 -10.38 -3.14 -13.73
C LEU A 248 -9.80 -1.86 -14.38
N HIS A 249 -8.47 -1.75 -14.46
CA HIS A 249 -7.84 -0.59 -15.10
C HIS A 249 -8.07 -0.56 -16.62
N GLN A 250 -8.10 -1.71 -17.29
CA GLN A 250 -8.41 -1.77 -18.71
C GLN A 250 -9.84 -1.31 -18.99
N ILE A 251 -10.82 -1.83 -18.24
CA ILE A 251 -12.24 -1.46 -18.40
C ILE A 251 -12.45 0.01 -18.04
N SER A 252 -12.01 0.47 -16.87
CA SER A 252 -12.19 1.86 -16.46
C SER A 252 -11.52 2.84 -17.42
N SER A 253 -10.34 2.47 -17.97
CA SER A 253 -9.67 3.30 -18.98
C SER A 253 -10.41 3.32 -20.32
N ALA A 254 -11.00 2.20 -20.74
CA ALA A 254 -11.80 2.16 -21.97
C ALA A 254 -13.04 3.03 -21.84
N ILE A 255 -13.77 2.91 -20.73
CA ILE A 255 -14.98 3.69 -20.48
C ILE A 255 -14.66 5.19 -20.38
N SER A 256 -13.70 5.57 -19.53
CA SER A 256 -13.40 6.99 -19.27
C SER A 256 -12.72 7.73 -20.41
N LYS A 257 -12.14 7.01 -21.39
CA LYS A 257 -11.58 7.64 -22.60
C LYS A 257 -12.62 7.94 -23.67
N ASN A 258 -13.70 7.19 -23.69
CA ASN A 258 -14.70 7.22 -24.76
C ASN A 258 -15.97 7.97 -24.37
N HIS A 259 -16.17 8.30 -23.08
CA HIS A 259 -17.39 8.92 -22.58
C HIS A 259 -17.07 10.10 -21.66
N ALA A 260 -17.81 11.20 -21.85
CA ALA A 260 -17.68 12.43 -21.07
C ALA A 260 -18.36 12.29 -19.68
N ILE A 261 -19.54 11.66 -19.65
CA ILE A 261 -20.34 11.46 -18.45
C ILE A 261 -20.61 9.96 -18.28
N VAL A 262 -20.45 9.46 -17.08
CA VAL A 262 -20.65 8.05 -16.74
C VAL A 262 -21.63 7.95 -15.57
N TYR A 263 -22.79 7.34 -15.80
CA TYR A 263 -23.80 7.05 -14.79
C TYR A 263 -23.57 5.64 -14.22
N VAL A 264 -23.56 5.52 -12.90
CA VAL A 264 -23.40 4.23 -12.21
C VAL A 264 -24.46 4.12 -11.11
N GLU A 265 -24.95 2.91 -10.85
CA GLU A 265 -25.84 2.64 -9.74
C GLU A 265 -25.10 2.73 -8.39
N ASP A 266 -25.77 3.29 -7.38
CA ASP A 266 -25.26 3.29 -5.99
C ASP A 266 -25.58 1.96 -5.30
N LEU A 267 -24.78 0.93 -5.63
CA LEU A 267 -24.96 -0.44 -5.13
C LEU A 267 -24.40 -0.60 -3.72
N GLN A 268 -25.24 -1.02 -2.79
CA GLN A 268 -24.82 -1.43 -1.44
C GLN A 268 -24.22 -2.84 -1.43
N VAL A 269 -23.08 -3.02 -2.05
CA VAL A 269 -22.39 -4.32 -2.27
C VAL A 269 -22.20 -5.10 -0.96
N ALA A 270 -21.96 -4.42 0.17
CA ALA A 270 -21.82 -5.05 1.48
C ALA A 270 -23.10 -5.77 1.94
N ASN A 271 -24.28 -5.20 1.62
CA ASN A 271 -25.57 -5.79 1.93
C ASN A 271 -25.92 -6.92 0.96
N MET A 272 -25.66 -6.71 -0.35
CA MET A 272 -25.88 -7.72 -1.38
C MET A 272 -25.03 -8.98 -1.19
N SER A 273 -23.86 -8.87 -0.56
CA SER A 273 -22.96 -10.01 -0.31
C SER A 273 -23.26 -10.78 0.97
N LYS A 274 -24.19 -10.31 1.80
CA LYS A 274 -24.63 -11.05 3.00
C LYS A 274 -25.49 -12.24 2.56
N SER A 275 -25.15 -13.41 3.09
CA SER A 275 -25.97 -14.61 2.87
C SER A 275 -27.37 -14.39 3.47
N THR A 276 -28.41 -14.72 2.72
CA THR A 276 -29.80 -14.78 3.20
C THR A 276 -30.06 -16.01 4.09
N LYS A 277 -29.06 -16.84 4.34
CA LYS A 277 -29.14 -17.94 5.31
C LYS A 277 -28.88 -17.38 6.71
N GLY A 278 -29.92 -16.98 7.37
CA GLY A 278 -30.00 -16.89 8.83
C GLY A 278 -29.87 -18.27 9.44
#